data_4f0aeb6b661376bc3f797ff36e1cae9a
#
_entry.id   4f0aeb6b661376bc3f797ff36e1cae9a
#
_cell.length_a   1.000
_cell.length_b   1.000
_cell.length_c   1.000
_cell.angle_alpha   90.00
_cell.angle_beta   90.00
_cell.angle_gamma   90.00
#
_symmetry.space_group_name_H-M   'P 1'
#
loop_
_entity.id
_entity.type
_entity.pdbx_description
1 polymer ?
#
loop_
_entity_poly.entity_id
_entity_poly.type
_entity_poly.pdbx_seq_one_letter_code
_entity_poly.pdbx_strand_id
1 'polypeptide(L)'
;MKIINIMVGGPASEIPDLTQYTNTDISWVGVDRGAKRLLDRGIVPTVAMGDFDSLTKEELAHLKTKVADVHEFPAEKDETDTEIGLSWAMEQKPDKIRIFGATGGRLDHLLANLMMLTKPRFLDAVPVVEMIDRYNYIKMYTPGSYTIEKLPDKKYVAFTTMKEVTGLTLKGFVYPLDNATYPVGSALSSNEFVDQIGAFSFKTGMILLTQSND
;
A
#
# COMPACT_ATOMS: atom_id res chain seq x y z
N MET A 1 -2.13 -17.23 -8.94
CA MET A 1 -2.49 -16.00 -8.18
C MET A 1 -1.95 -14.81 -8.96
N LYS A 2 -2.83 -13.93 -9.46
CA LYS A 2 -2.44 -12.74 -10.23
C LYS A 2 -2.02 -11.61 -9.28
N ILE A 3 -0.77 -11.22 -9.30
CA ILE A 3 -0.22 -10.17 -8.45
C ILE A 3 0.16 -8.97 -9.32
N ILE A 4 -0.21 -7.77 -8.89
CA ILE A 4 0.22 -6.51 -9.48
C ILE A 4 0.97 -5.71 -8.43
N ASN A 5 2.18 -5.31 -8.77
CA ASN A 5 2.97 -4.40 -7.97
C ASN A 5 2.92 -2.99 -8.58
N ILE A 6 2.62 -1.99 -7.77
CA ILE A 6 2.62 -0.58 -8.17
C ILE A 6 3.79 0.10 -7.49
N MET A 7 4.66 0.76 -8.25
CA MET A 7 5.73 1.61 -7.73
C MET A 7 5.35 3.07 -7.94
N VAL A 8 5.25 3.82 -6.83
CA VAL A 8 5.02 5.27 -6.86
C VAL A 8 6.27 6.07 -6.48
N GLY A 9 6.17 7.40 -6.45
CA GLY A 9 7.31 8.31 -6.46
C GLY A 9 8.04 8.55 -5.14
N GLY A 10 7.71 7.88 -4.04
CA GLY A 10 8.31 8.10 -2.71
C GLY A 10 9.84 7.96 -2.67
N PRO A 11 10.51 8.33 -1.56
CA PRO A 11 11.96 8.30 -1.44
C PRO A 11 12.56 6.92 -1.70
N ALA A 12 13.68 6.87 -2.39
CA ALA A 12 14.35 5.61 -2.74
C ALA A 12 14.86 4.85 -1.51
N SER A 13 15.17 5.55 -0.41
CA SER A 13 15.59 4.98 0.87
C SER A 13 14.49 4.15 1.55
N GLU A 14 13.23 4.49 1.29
CA GLU A 14 12.08 3.82 1.90
C GLU A 14 11.62 2.58 1.11
N ILE A 15 12.12 2.38 -0.09
CA ILE A 15 11.77 1.23 -0.92
C ILE A 15 12.53 0.00 -0.40
N PRO A 16 11.84 -1.11 -0.08
CA PRO A 16 12.49 -2.33 0.38
C PRO A 16 13.30 -2.99 -0.74
N ASP A 17 14.03 -4.05 -0.43
CA ASP A 17 14.62 -4.92 -1.44
C ASP A 17 13.48 -5.57 -2.27
N LEU A 18 13.47 -5.28 -3.57
CA LEU A 18 12.43 -5.75 -4.48
C LEU A 18 12.66 -7.17 -5.00
N THR A 19 13.81 -7.79 -4.76
CA THR A 19 14.15 -9.12 -5.30
C THR A 19 13.14 -10.19 -4.89
N GLN A 20 12.62 -10.11 -3.66
CA GLN A 20 11.59 -11.01 -3.14
C GLN A 20 10.19 -10.78 -3.72
N TYR A 21 9.98 -9.65 -4.41
CA TYR A 21 8.70 -9.28 -5.04
C TYR A 21 8.74 -9.39 -6.57
N THR A 22 9.84 -9.91 -7.14
CA THR A 22 10.05 -9.98 -8.59
C THR A 22 10.10 -11.44 -9.01
N ASN A 23 9.10 -11.87 -9.77
CA ASN A 23 9.08 -13.15 -10.48
C ASN A 23 8.32 -12.97 -11.80
N THR A 24 8.34 -13.99 -12.67
CA THR A 24 7.77 -13.93 -14.02
C THR A 24 6.25 -13.72 -14.07
N ASP A 25 5.53 -14.01 -12.98
CA ASP A 25 4.08 -13.94 -12.91
C ASP A 25 3.56 -12.64 -12.30
N ILE A 26 4.47 -11.72 -11.95
CA ILE A 26 4.12 -10.44 -11.32
C ILE A 26 4.26 -9.32 -12.33
N SER A 27 3.17 -8.58 -12.56
CA SER A 27 3.16 -7.37 -13.35
C SER A 27 3.56 -6.15 -12.50
N TRP A 28 4.36 -5.25 -13.07
CA TRP A 28 4.73 -3.99 -12.44
C TRP A 28 4.09 -2.81 -13.15
N VAL A 29 3.53 -1.90 -12.37
CA VAL A 29 3.01 -0.61 -12.80
C VAL A 29 3.93 0.47 -12.24
N GLY A 30 4.46 1.31 -13.12
CA GLY A 30 5.25 2.47 -12.71
C GLY A 30 4.41 3.73 -12.74
N VAL A 31 4.27 4.41 -11.59
CA VAL A 31 3.51 5.67 -11.49
C VAL A 31 4.49 6.82 -11.32
N ASP A 32 4.48 7.79 -12.23
CA ASP A 32 5.38 8.94 -12.28
C ASP A 32 6.86 8.55 -12.12
N ARG A 33 7.55 9.17 -11.16
CA ARG A 33 8.93 8.84 -10.80
C ARG A 33 9.09 7.36 -10.41
N GLY A 34 8.02 6.68 -10.00
CA GLY A 34 8.02 5.25 -9.70
C GLY A 34 8.43 4.40 -10.91
N ALA A 35 8.03 4.79 -12.11
CA ALA A 35 8.45 4.11 -13.35
C ALA A 35 9.98 4.16 -13.55
N LYS A 36 10.59 5.34 -13.32
CA LYS A 36 12.05 5.47 -13.34
C LYS A 36 12.72 4.64 -12.25
N ARG A 37 12.16 4.64 -11.02
CA ARG A 37 12.71 3.86 -9.90
C ARG A 37 12.76 2.36 -10.19
N LEU A 38 11.79 1.84 -10.95
CA LEU A 38 11.80 0.46 -11.43
C LEU A 38 12.93 0.23 -12.45
N LEU A 39 13.04 1.10 -13.46
CA LEU A 39 14.11 1.00 -14.48
C LEU A 39 15.50 1.08 -13.84
N ASP A 40 15.71 1.96 -12.86
CA ASP A 40 16.99 2.08 -12.13
C ASP A 40 17.37 0.79 -11.37
N ARG A 41 16.39 -0.10 -11.13
CA ARG A 41 16.56 -1.42 -10.50
C ARG A 41 16.52 -2.59 -11.50
N GLY A 42 16.54 -2.30 -12.79
CA GLY A 42 16.49 -3.31 -13.85
C GLY A 42 15.10 -3.95 -14.03
N ILE A 43 14.05 -3.37 -13.45
CA ILE A 43 12.67 -3.85 -13.59
C ILE A 43 11.98 -3.00 -14.66
N VAL A 44 11.57 -3.63 -15.76
CA VAL A 44 10.78 -2.95 -16.79
C VAL A 44 9.30 -3.08 -16.43
N PRO A 45 8.60 -1.98 -16.16
CA PRO A 45 7.17 -2.06 -15.85
C PRO A 45 6.36 -2.47 -17.08
N THR A 46 5.25 -3.18 -16.87
CA THR A 46 4.27 -3.54 -17.89
C THR A 46 3.61 -2.28 -18.46
N VAL A 47 3.32 -1.32 -17.59
CA VAL A 47 2.73 -0.02 -17.92
C VAL A 47 3.36 1.08 -17.07
N ALA A 48 3.55 2.25 -17.65
CA ALA A 48 3.92 3.47 -16.94
C ALA A 48 2.81 4.51 -17.11
N MET A 49 2.47 5.22 -16.04
CA MET A 49 1.39 6.21 -16.07
C MET A 49 1.63 7.37 -15.11
N GLY A 50 1.15 8.54 -15.48
CA GLY A 50 1.26 9.76 -14.69
C GLY A 50 1.35 11.00 -15.58
N ASP A 51 1.57 12.18 -14.97
CA ASP A 51 1.91 13.40 -15.70
C ASP A 51 3.41 13.52 -15.98
N PHE A 52 4.22 12.71 -15.28
CA PHE A 52 5.68 12.64 -15.37
C PHE A 52 6.39 13.99 -15.15
N ASP A 53 5.73 14.96 -14.49
CA ASP A 53 6.29 16.29 -14.18
C ASP A 53 7.54 16.20 -13.31
N SER A 54 7.65 15.12 -12.54
CA SER A 54 8.78 14.79 -11.68
C SER A 54 10.01 14.25 -12.43
N LEU A 55 9.91 13.95 -13.73
CA LEU A 55 10.99 13.44 -14.59
C LEU A 55 11.60 14.55 -15.45
N THR A 56 12.87 14.46 -15.76
CA THR A 56 13.46 15.28 -16.84
C THR A 56 12.98 14.79 -18.20
N LYS A 57 13.13 15.63 -19.23
CA LYS A 57 12.79 15.25 -20.61
C LYS A 57 13.58 14.03 -21.10
N GLU A 58 14.85 13.95 -20.71
CA GLU A 58 15.76 12.85 -21.04
C GLU A 58 15.31 11.56 -20.32
N GLU A 59 14.93 11.65 -19.05
CA GLU A 59 14.42 10.51 -18.28
C GLU A 59 13.12 9.98 -18.86
N LEU A 60 12.19 10.87 -19.24
CA LEU A 60 10.92 10.47 -19.89
C LEU A 60 11.16 9.87 -21.26
N ALA A 61 12.05 10.46 -22.07
CA ALA A 61 12.42 9.89 -23.37
C ALA A 61 13.01 8.48 -23.21
N HIS A 62 13.91 8.29 -22.24
CA HIS A 62 14.48 6.99 -21.94
C HIS A 62 13.39 5.99 -21.49
N LEU A 63 12.49 6.39 -20.60
CA LEU A 63 11.35 5.57 -20.17
C LEU A 63 10.56 5.04 -21.37
N LYS A 64 10.20 5.94 -22.29
CA LYS A 64 9.44 5.61 -23.52
C LYS A 64 10.18 4.65 -24.47
N THR A 65 11.53 4.56 -24.40
CA THR A 65 12.28 3.55 -25.16
C THR A 65 12.24 2.17 -24.52
N LYS A 66 11.96 2.08 -23.23
CA LYS A 66 11.99 0.83 -22.44
C LYS A 66 10.62 0.24 -22.16
N VAL A 67 9.61 1.08 -22.01
CA VAL A 67 8.24 0.71 -21.65
C VAL A 67 7.36 0.95 -22.88
N ALA A 68 6.71 -0.12 -23.34
CA ALA A 68 5.89 -0.05 -24.56
C ALA A 68 4.52 0.63 -24.28
N ASP A 69 3.99 0.48 -23.08
CA ASP A 69 2.69 1.01 -22.70
C ASP A 69 2.87 2.18 -21.70
N VAL A 70 2.77 3.41 -22.22
CA VAL A 70 2.96 4.65 -21.46
C VAL A 70 1.75 5.55 -21.61
N HIS A 71 1.08 5.84 -20.50
CA HIS A 71 -0.10 6.72 -20.43
C HIS A 71 0.26 8.04 -19.75
N GLU A 72 0.25 9.12 -20.53
CA GLU A 72 0.45 10.48 -20.00
C GLU A 72 -0.89 11.13 -19.72
N PHE A 73 -1.04 11.69 -18.51
CA PHE A 73 -2.24 12.38 -18.06
C PHE A 73 -1.95 13.87 -17.82
N PRO A 74 -2.94 14.76 -17.92
CA PRO A 74 -2.78 16.15 -17.50
C PRO A 74 -2.42 16.24 -16.01
N ALA A 75 -1.61 17.23 -15.62
CA ALA A 75 -1.35 17.50 -14.20
C ALA A 75 -2.60 18.01 -13.47
N GLU A 76 -3.45 18.79 -14.15
CA GLU A 76 -4.73 19.26 -13.62
C GLU A 76 -5.79 18.16 -13.73
N LYS A 77 -6.01 17.42 -12.65
CA LYS A 77 -7.01 16.36 -12.52
C LYS A 77 -7.40 16.15 -11.06
N ASP A 78 -8.60 15.64 -10.83
CA ASP A 78 -9.14 15.41 -9.48
C ASP A 78 -8.52 14.18 -8.78
N GLU A 79 -7.90 13.30 -9.55
CA GLU A 79 -7.30 12.05 -9.06
C GLU A 79 -5.78 12.16 -8.96
N THR A 80 -5.21 11.59 -7.90
CA THR A 80 -3.76 11.40 -7.84
C THR A 80 -3.31 10.30 -8.81
N ASP A 81 -2.06 10.36 -9.29
CA ASP A 81 -1.53 9.34 -10.18
C ASP A 81 -1.50 7.96 -9.52
N THR A 82 -1.32 7.89 -8.19
CA THR A 82 -1.47 6.65 -7.42
C THR A 82 -2.89 6.08 -7.53
N GLU A 83 -3.92 6.93 -7.47
CA GLU A 83 -5.32 6.49 -7.63
C GLU A 83 -5.61 5.97 -9.03
N ILE A 84 -5.06 6.63 -10.06
CA ILE A 84 -5.16 6.15 -11.45
C ILE A 84 -4.47 4.79 -11.59
N GLY A 85 -3.26 4.65 -11.04
CA GLY A 85 -2.54 3.38 -11.03
C GLY A 85 -3.30 2.25 -10.33
N LEU A 86 -3.95 2.56 -9.20
CA LEU A 86 -4.78 1.59 -8.49
C LEU A 86 -6.03 1.22 -9.30
N SER A 87 -6.72 2.20 -9.90
CA SER A 87 -7.89 1.95 -10.75
C SER A 87 -7.54 1.02 -11.92
N TRP A 88 -6.46 1.32 -12.63
CA TRP A 88 -5.98 0.45 -13.70
C TRP A 88 -5.68 -0.98 -13.21
N ALA A 89 -5.01 -1.10 -12.05
CA ALA A 89 -4.70 -2.41 -11.48
C ALA A 89 -5.96 -3.20 -11.12
N MET A 90 -6.99 -2.55 -10.54
CA MET A 90 -8.26 -3.19 -10.19
C MET A 90 -9.03 -3.70 -11.41
N GLU A 91 -8.99 -2.98 -12.55
CA GLU A 91 -9.58 -3.44 -13.80
C GLU A 91 -8.99 -4.76 -14.30
N GLN A 92 -7.74 -5.04 -13.95
CA GLN A 92 -7.08 -6.30 -14.26
C GLN A 92 -7.54 -7.48 -13.40
N LYS A 93 -8.41 -7.26 -12.41
CA LYS A 93 -8.96 -8.27 -11.46
C LYS A 93 -7.83 -9.08 -10.79
N PRO A 94 -6.89 -8.44 -10.08
CA PRO A 94 -5.82 -9.13 -9.39
C PRO A 94 -6.31 -9.81 -8.11
N ASP A 95 -5.62 -10.86 -7.70
CA ASP A 95 -5.80 -11.46 -6.38
C ASP A 95 -5.09 -10.65 -5.28
N LYS A 96 -4.06 -9.88 -5.66
CA LYS A 96 -3.26 -9.04 -4.75
C LYS A 96 -2.65 -7.84 -5.49
N ILE A 97 -2.67 -6.68 -4.83
CA ILE A 97 -1.96 -5.47 -5.25
C ILE A 97 -0.99 -5.07 -4.14
N ARG A 98 0.28 -4.84 -4.49
CA ARG A 98 1.26 -4.26 -3.58
C ARG A 98 1.66 -2.89 -4.08
N ILE A 99 1.65 -1.91 -3.18
CA ILE A 99 2.05 -0.53 -3.49
C ILE A 99 3.36 -0.25 -2.76
N PHE A 100 4.39 0.13 -3.51
CA PHE A 100 5.73 0.50 -3.04
C PHE A 100 5.98 1.98 -3.28
N GLY A 101 6.81 2.59 -2.40
CA GLY A 101 7.12 4.02 -2.50
C GLY A 101 5.93 4.94 -2.16
N ALA A 102 4.92 4.43 -1.44
CA ALA A 102 3.75 5.19 -1.02
C ALA A 102 3.98 6.01 0.26
N THR A 103 5.08 5.75 0.96
CA THR A 103 5.41 6.33 2.26
C THR A 103 6.68 7.18 2.19
N GLY A 104 6.91 7.97 3.25
CA GLY A 104 8.03 8.90 3.31
C GLY A 104 7.85 10.16 2.45
N GLY A 105 8.80 11.08 2.50
CA GLY A 105 8.79 12.31 1.71
C GLY A 105 7.68 13.30 2.10
N ARG A 106 6.91 13.77 1.14
CA ARG A 106 5.83 14.74 1.35
C ARG A 106 4.68 14.13 2.15
N LEU A 107 4.31 14.79 3.26
CA LEU A 107 3.26 14.32 4.15
C LEU A 107 1.87 14.28 3.48
N ASP A 108 1.57 15.26 2.62
CA ASP A 108 0.30 15.29 1.89
C ASP A 108 0.13 14.09 0.96
N HIS A 109 1.20 13.64 0.29
CA HIS A 109 1.19 12.43 -0.53
C HIS A 109 1.04 11.17 0.32
N LEU A 110 1.74 11.08 1.46
CA LEU A 110 1.55 9.97 2.40
C LEU A 110 0.10 9.86 2.85
N LEU A 111 -0.50 10.98 3.29
CA LEU A 111 -1.90 11.01 3.73
C LEU A 111 -2.85 10.65 2.58
N ALA A 112 -2.64 11.18 1.37
CA ALA A 112 -3.46 10.82 0.21
C ALA A 112 -3.42 9.31 -0.07
N ASN A 113 -2.23 8.70 -0.04
CA ASN A 113 -2.07 7.26 -0.27
C ASN A 113 -2.76 6.43 0.83
N LEU A 114 -2.61 6.79 2.12
CA LEU A 114 -3.26 6.07 3.22
C LEU A 114 -4.79 6.23 3.18
N MET A 115 -5.28 7.45 2.87
CA MET A 115 -6.72 7.74 2.85
C MET A 115 -7.41 7.23 1.58
N MET A 116 -6.68 6.92 0.52
CA MET A 116 -7.23 6.48 -0.77
C MET A 116 -8.23 5.33 -0.61
N LEU A 117 -7.89 4.31 0.17
CA LEU A 117 -8.74 3.13 0.39
C LEU A 117 -9.98 3.41 1.27
N THR A 118 -10.11 4.59 1.87
CA THR A 118 -11.35 5.00 2.57
C THR A 118 -12.42 5.57 1.63
N LYS A 119 -12.03 5.91 0.39
CA LYS A 119 -12.94 6.44 -0.62
C LYS A 119 -13.93 5.36 -1.10
N PRO A 120 -15.21 5.68 -1.28
CA PRO A 120 -16.22 4.70 -1.69
C PRO A 120 -15.83 3.87 -2.92
N ARG A 121 -15.20 4.49 -3.92
CA ARG A 121 -14.80 3.83 -5.17
C ARG A 121 -13.69 2.77 -5.01
N PHE A 122 -12.94 2.79 -3.89
CA PHE A 122 -11.85 1.85 -3.64
C PHE A 122 -12.15 0.85 -2.52
N LEU A 123 -13.38 0.79 -2.00
CA LEU A 123 -13.72 -0.17 -0.95
C LEU A 123 -13.52 -1.62 -1.40
N ASP A 124 -13.76 -1.93 -2.66
CA ASP A 124 -13.52 -3.26 -3.24
C ASP A 124 -12.02 -3.59 -3.38
N ALA A 125 -11.15 -2.60 -3.32
CA ALA A 125 -9.70 -2.78 -3.34
C ALA A 125 -9.14 -3.13 -1.95
N VAL A 126 -9.84 -2.79 -0.86
CA VAL A 126 -9.37 -3.00 0.52
C VAL A 126 -8.90 -4.44 0.80
N PRO A 127 -9.61 -5.50 0.39
CA PRO A 127 -9.17 -6.87 0.67
C PRO A 127 -7.85 -7.25 0.00
N VAL A 128 -7.56 -6.67 -1.17
CA VAL A 128 -6.46 -7.10 -2.05
C VAL A 128 -5.24 -6.17 -2.00
N VAL A 129 -5.38 -4.94 -1.48
CA VAL A 129 -4.28 -3.95 -1.44
C VAL A 129 -3.48 -4.07 -0.15
N GLU A 130 -2.16 -4.04 -0.30
CA GLU A 130 -1.18 -3.86 0.76
C GLU A 130 -0.14 -2.82 0.33
N MET A 131 0.34 -1.99 1.26
CA MET A 131 1.43 -1.04 1.03
C MET A 131 2.66 -1.52 1.79
N ILE A 132 3.82 -1.45 1.15
CA ILE A 132 5.04 -2.01 1.71
C ILE A 132 6.17 -1.00 1.53
N ASP A 133 6.81 -0.66 2.63
CA ASP A 133 8.08 0.06 2.63
C ASP A 133 9.15 -0.71 3.42
N ARG A 134 10.30 -0.09 3.57
CA ARG A 134 11.44 -0.70 4.27
C ARG A 134 11.13 -1.09 5.72
N TYR A 135 10.32 -0.28 6.40
CA TYR A 135 10.02 -0.43 7.83
C TYR A 135 8.62 -0.96 8.10
N ASN A 136 7.70 -0.77 7.14
CA ASN A 136 6.29 -1.01 7.35
C ASN A 136 5.69 -1.96 6.33
N TYR A 137 4.81 -2.81 6.82
CA TYR A 137 3.74 -3.47 6.07
C TYR A 137 2.43 -2.85 6.53
N ILE A 138 1.61 -2.38 5.59
CA ILE A 138 0.40 -1.63 5.86
C ILE A 138 -0.76 -2.28 5.11
N LYS A 139 -1.84 -2.59 5.81
CA LYS A 139 -3.06 -3.13 5.20
C LYS A 139 -4.31 -2.57 5.87
N MET A 140 -5.31 -2.27 5.06
CA MET A 140 -6.60 -1.81 5.56
C MET A 140 -7.59 -2.98 5.66
N TYR A 141 -8.50 -2.90 6.62
CA TYR A 141 -9.51 -3.92 6.88
C TYR A 141 -10.89 -3.30 7.06
N THR A 142 -11.90 -3.97 6.51
CA THR A 142 -13.33 -3.73 6.73
C THR A 142 -13.86 -4.63 7.84
N PRO A 143 -15.09 -4.46 8.35
CA PRO A 143 -15.66 -5.33 9.39
C PRO A 143 -15.56 -6.81 9.07
N GLY A 144 -15.17 -7.61 10.05
CA GLY A 144 -14.94 -9.05 9.87
C GLY A 144 -14.12 -9.67 10.97
N SER A 145 -13.70 -10.92 10.74
CA SER A 145 -12.79 -11.66 11.60
C SER A 145 -11.58 -12.11 10.79
N TYR A 146 -10.40 -11.85 11.32
CA TYR A 146 -9.14 -12.03 10.61
C TYR A 146 -8.12 -12.75 11.48
N THR A 147 -7.33 -13.58 10.82
CA THR A 147 -6.12 -14.15 11.39
C THR A 147 -4.93 -13.60 10.60
N ILE A 148 -3.92 -13.13 11.29
CA ILE A 148 -2.71 -12.55 10.70
C ILE A 148 -1.46 -13.20 11.28
N GLU A 149 -0.47 -13.35 10.43
CA GLU A 149 0.85 -13.85 10.80
C GLU A 149 1.80 -12.71 11.11
N LYS A 150 2.66 -12.91 12.11
CA LYS A 150 3.78 -12.02 12.39
C LYS A 150 4.78 -12.09 11.23
N LEU A 151 5.06 -10.96 10.61
CA LEU A 151 6.12 -10.88 9.60
C LEU A 151 7.48 -11.01 10.28
N PRO A 152 8.41 -11.79 9.71
CA PRO A 152 9.67 -12.17 10.38
C PRO A 152 10.55 -10.97 10.77
N ASP A 153 10.53 -9.91 9.98
CA ASP A 153 11.33 -8.70 10.13
C ASP A 153 10.58 -7.57 10.86
N LYS A 154 9.36 -7.81 11.37
CA LYS A 154 8.56 -6.80 12.05
C LYS A 154 8.36 -7.13 13.52
N LYS A 155 8.65 -6.15 14.38
CA LYS A 155 8.50 -6.30 15.82
C LYS A 155 7.10 -5.90 16.28
N TYR A 156 6.63 -4.74 15.80
CA TYR A 156 5.41 -4.11 16.28
C TYR A 156 4.23 -4.38 15.37
N VAL A 157 3.04 -4.39 15.96
CA VAL A 157 1.76 -4.35 15.26
C VAL A 157 0.90 -3.22 15.83
N ALA A 158 0.24 -2.46 14.96
CA ALA A 158 -0.65 -1.40 15.38
C ALA A 158 -1.99 -1.45 14.65
N PHE A 159 -3.03 -0.97 15.32
CA PHE A 159 -4.40 -0.89 14.80
C PHE A 159 -4.87 0.56 14.90
N THR A 160 -4.95 1.25 13.76
CA THR A 160 -5.40 2.64 13.70
C THR A 160 -6.81 2.71 13.12
N THR A 161 -7.72 3.38 13.83
CA THR A 161 -9.11 3.50 13.39
C THR A 161 -9.25 4.60 12.34
N MET A 162 -9.54 4.23 11.11
CA MET A 162 -9.78 5.14 9.98
C MET A 162 -11.25 5.61 9.94
N LYS A 163 -12.14 4.89 10.56
CA LYS A 163 -13.53 5.25 10.91
C LYS A 163 -13.79 4.75 12.31
N GLU A 164 -14.83 5.26 13.00
CA GLU A 164 -15.22 4.74 14.29
C GLU A 164 -15.41 3.22 14.24
N VAL A 165 -14.76 2.51 15.15
CA VAL A 165 -14.74 1.05 15.22
C VAL A 165 -15.48 0.58 16.44
N THR A 166 -16.43 -0.35 16.28
CA THR A 166 -17.13 -1.01 17.39
C THR A 166 -16.87 -2.50 17.43
N GLY A 167 -16.85 -3.06 18.61
CA GLY A 167 -16.70 -4.50 18.82
C GLY A 167 -15.30 -5.02 18.51
N LEU A 168 -14.27 -4.19 18.67
CA LEU A 168 -12.88 -4.58 18.42
C LEU A 168 -12.42 -5.59 19.47
N THR A 169 -12.02 -6.75 19.01
CA THR A 169 -11.45 -7.82 19.83
C THR A 169 -10.07 -8.17 19.24
N LEU A 170 -9.05 -8.21 20.09
CA LEU A 170 -7.67 -8.58 19.75
C LEU A 170 -7.25 -9.79 20.59
N LYS A 171 -6.78 -10.85 19.96
CA LYS A 171 -6.29 -12.09 20.60
C LYS A 171 -4.92 -12.49 20.06
N GLY A 172 -4.02 -12.98 20.92
CA GLY A 172 -2.67 -13.33 20.55
C GLY A 172 -1.71 -12.13 20.43
N PHE A 173 -2.07 -11.02 21.05
CA PHE A 173 -1.25 -9.82 21.17
C PHE A 173 -0.96 -9.48 22.63
N VAL A 174 0.14 -8.78 22.89
CA VAL A 174 0.58 -8.39 24.23
C VAL A 174 -0.48 -7.51 24.92
N TYR A 175 -1.14 -6.63 24.15
CA TYR A 175 -2.27 -5.81 24.64
C TYR A 175 -3.57 -6.30 24.00
N PRO A 176 -4.23 -7.33 24.60
CA PRO A 176 -5.48 -7.86 24.07
C PRO A 176 -6.65 -6.91 24.32
N LEU A 177 -7.70 -7.04 23.53
CA LEU A 177 -8.95 -6.30 23.69
C LEU A 177 -10.14 -7.26 23.58
N ASP A 178 -11.24 -6.91 24.25
CA ASP A 178 -12.50 -7.62 24.13
C ASP A 178 -13.65 -6.64 23.90
N ASN A 179 -14.30 -6.75 22.73
CA ASN A 179 -15.48 -6.01 22.31
C ASN A 179 -15.42 -4.48 22.56
N ALA A 180 -14.25 -3.89 22.36
CA ALA A 180 -13.99 -2.46 22.61
C ALA A 180 -14.50 -1.56 21.49
N THR A 181 -14.73 -0.27 21.80
CA THR A 181 -15.13 0.76 20.85
C THR A 181 -14.12 1.90 20.88
N TYR A 182 -13.72 2.36 19.69
CA TYR A 182 -12.76 3.44 19.52
C TYR A 182 -13.24 4.46 18.49
N PRO A 183 -13.15 5.76 18.78
CA PRO A 183 -13.44 6.81 17.80
C PRO A 183 -12.42 6.80 16.65
N VAL A 184 -12.74 7.51 15.56
CA VAL A 184 -11.81 7.74 14.45
C VAL A 184 -10.51 8.39 14.95
N GLY A 185 -9.38 7.98 14.39
CA GLY A 185 -8.06 8.53 14.73
C GLY A 185 -7.41 7.92 15.99
N SER A 186 -8.02 6.90 16.62
CA SER A 186 -7.36 6.16 17.70
C SER A 186 -6.25 5.29 17.13
N ALA A 187 -5.03 5.49 17.61
CA ALA A 187 -3.85 4.70 17.21
C ALA A 187 -3.47 3.76 18.36
N LEU A 188 -3.83 2.48 18.25
CA LEU A 188 -3.42 1.43 19.18
C LEU A 188 -2.04 0.93 18.75
N SER A 189 -1.03 1.75 19.01
CA SER A 189 0.35 1.55 18.56
C SER A 189 1.15 0.67 19.53
N SER A 190 2.32 0.21 19.02
CA SER A 190 3.32 -0.52 19.82
C SER A 190 2.80 -1.79 20.48
N ASN A 191 1.78 -2.42 19.92
CA ASN A 191 1.40 -3.78 20.30
C ASN A 191 2.40 -4.78 19.67
N GLU A 192 2.48 -5.97 20.20
CA GLU A 192 3.35 -7.04 19.70
C GLU A 192 2.55 -8.35 19.65
N PHE A 193 2.99 -9.27 18.80
CA PHE A 193 2.46 -10.62 18.81
C PHE A 193 3.02 -11.40 20.02
N VAL A 194 2.17 -12.18 20.70
CA VAL A 194 2.63 -13.13 21.72
C VAL A 194 3.35 -14.31 21.07
N ASP A 195 2.76 -14.84 19.99
CA ASP A 195 3.28 -15.95 19.19
C ASP A 195 3.40 -15.53 17.71
N GLN A 196 3.41 -16.50 16.78
CA GLN A 196 3.49 -16.22 15.34
C GLN A 196 2.14 -15.77 14.73
N ILE A 197 1.03 -16.01 15.43
CA ILE A 197 -0.31 -15.79 14.91
C ILE A 197 -1.10 -14.94 15.89
N GLY A 198 -1.74 -13.89 15.38
CA GLY A 198 -2.72 -13.09 16.08
C GLY A 198 -4.06 -13.10 15.35
N ALA A 199 -5.15 -12.91 16.08
CA ALA A 199 -6.48 -12.81 15.53
C ALA A 199 -7.16 -11.52 16.00
N PHE A 200 -7.93 -10.89 15.12
CA PHE A 200 -8.76 -9.75 15.48
C PHE A 200 -10.09 -9.77 14.76
N SER A 201 -11.08 -9.12 15.33
CA SER A 201 -12.40 -8.94 14.73
C SER A 201 -13.00 -7.62 15.15
N PHE A 202 -13.88 -7.05 14.32
CA PHE A 202 -14.67 -5.87 14.64
C PHE A 202 -15.97 -5.84 13.85
N LYS A 203 -16.97 -5.08 14.35
CA LYS A 203 -18.35 -5.10 13.83
C LYS A 203 -18.62 -3.97 12.85
N THR A 204 -18.08 -2.79 13.09
CA THR A 204 -18.27 -1.59 12.23
C THR A 204 -16.97 -0.81 12.10
N GLY A 205 -16.86 0.04 11.10
CA GLY A 205 -15.74 0.95 10.93
C GLY A 205 -14.71 0.49 9.92
N MET A 206 -13.47 0.94 10.09
CA MET A 206 -12.34 0.59 9.23
C MET A 206 -11.03 0.72 10.00
N ILE A 207 -10.17 -0.25 9.88
CA ILE A 207 -8.88 -0.32 10.57
C ILE A 207 -7.75 -0.32 9.56
N LEU A 208 -6.77 0.54 9.78
CA LEU A 208 -5.44 0.44 9.19
C LEU A 208 -4.56 -0.37 10.14
N LEU A 209 -4.13 -1.53 9.72
CA LEU A 209 -3.17 -2.36 10.43
C LEU A 209 -1.78 -2.08 9.87
N THR A 210 -0.81 -1.90 10.76
CA THR A 210 0.61 -1.85 10.39
C THR A 210 1.38 -2.92 11.13
N GLN A 211 2.30 -3.58 10.46
CA GLN A 211 3.40 -4.29 11.11
C GLN A 211 4.68 -3.53 10.79
N SER A 212 5.46 -3.19 11.81
CA SER A 212 6.59 -2.29 11.64
C SER A 212 7.81 -2.68 12.48
N ASN A 213 8.93 -2.07 12.11
CA ASN A 213 10.21 -2.17 12.81
C ASN A 213 10.82 -0.77 12.97
N ASP A 214 11.76 -0.62 13.91
CA ASP A 214 12.53 0.61 14.11
C ASP A 214 13.63 0.74 13.05
#